data_16853ad5534e9f06dd1184b9e5d3cbac
#
_entry.id   16853ad5534e9f06dd1184b9e5d3cbac
#
_cell.length_a   1.000
_cell.length_b   1.000
_cell.length_c   1.000
_cell.angle_alpha   90.00
_cell.angle_beta   90.00
_cell.angle_gamma   90.00
#
_symmetry.space_group_name_H-M   'P 1'
#
loop_
_entity.id
_entity.type
_entity.pdbx_description
1 polymer ?
#
loop_
_entity_poly.entity_id
_entity_poly.type
_entity_poly.pdbx_seq_one_letter_code
_entity_poly.pdbx_strand_id
1 'polypeptide(L)'
;ERRLHILFDILSRAPKQLALLMKYVELSGVLGNAPVREVSKKELLERSGVSPAVLNGLVEKKIFEVYPYEIGRLNVQVNDVVSLNPLNEHQQRAYDEITERFRDKNVCLLHGVTSSGKTEVYIHLINEMIRQGKQVLYLLPEIALTTQITERLKRVFGARLGIYHSKFPDAERVEIWQKQLGTEGYDIILGVRSSVFLPFRNLGLVIVDEEHENTYKQQDPAPRYHARNAAIILASMYGAKTLLGTATPSIETWHNASSGKYGLVELKERYKEIQLPEIIPVDIYELHRKKRMNGPFSPLLLQYIHETLAQKEQVILFQNRRGFA
;
A
#
# COMPACT_ATOMS: atom_id res chain seq x y z
N GLU A 1 -18.79 -36.28 -6.53
CA GLU A 1 -18.71 -37.36 -7.53
C GLU A 1 -20.03 -37.56 -8.29
N ARG A 2 -21.20 -37.82 -7.64
CA ARG A 2 -22.50 -38.03 -8.32
C ARG A 2 -22.89 -36.93 -9.32
N ARG A 3 -22.65 -35.67 -9.01
CA ARG A 3 -22.96 -34.54 -9.92
C ARG A 3 -22.06 -34.49 -11.14
N LEU A 4 -20.83 -34.89 -11.05
CA LEU A 4 -19.88 -34.98 -12.16
C LEU A 4 -20.28 -36.08 -13.14
N HIS A 5 -20.72 -37.23 -12.69
CA HIS A 5 -21.24 -38.29 -13.57
C HIS A 5 -22.45 -37.82 -14.39
N ILE A 6 -23.37 -37.10 -13.77
CA ILE A 6 -24.53 -36.53 -14.48
C ILE A 6 -24.09 -35.56 -15.58
N LEU A 7 -23.06 -34.71 -15.30
CA LEU A 7 -22.51 -33.78 -16.30
C LEU A 7 -21.83 -34.51 -17.45
N PHE A 8 -21.12 -35.61 -17.18
CA PHE A 8 -20.52 -36.44 -18.23
C PHE A 8 -21.57 -37.09 -19.12
N ASP A 9 -22.66 -37.57 -18.55
CA ASP A 9 -23.78 -38.12 -19.32
C ASP A 9 -24.46 -37.07 -20.21
N ILE A 10 -24.71 -35.89 -19.66
CA ILE A 10 -25.30 -34.76 -20.41
C ILE A 10 -24.40 -34.33 -21.58
N LEU A 11 -23.08 -34.35 -21.40
CA LEU A 11 -22.09 -33.91 -22.37
C LEU A 11 -21.60 -35.06 -23.30
N SER A 12 -22.07 -36.27 -23.14
CA SER A 12 -21.67 -37.43 -23.95
C SER A 12 -21.83 -37.20 -25.46
N ARG A 13 -22.85 -36.41 -25.87
CA ARG A 13 -23.11 -36.04 -27.25
C ARG A 13 -22.36 -34.78 -27.74
N ALA A 14 -21.54 -34.17 -26.87
CA ALA A 14 -20.77 -32.94 -27.15
C ALA A 14 -19.28 -33.12 -26.80
N PRO A 15 -18.52 -33.89 -27.60
CA PRO A 15 -17.18 -34.37 -27.21
C PRO A 15 -16.20 -33.24 -26.90
N LYS A 16 -16.28 -32.08 -27.59
CA LYS A 16 -15.41 -30.93 -27.33
C LYS A 16 -15.75 -30.26 -25.98
N GLN A 17 -17.01 -30.20 -25.58
CA GLN A 17 -17.44 -29.66 -24.30
C GLN A 17 -17.06 -30.61 -23.17
N LEU A 18 -17.20 -31.91 -23.38
CA LEU A 18 -16.78 -32.93 -22.43
C LEU A 18 -15.27 -32.87 -22.19
N ALA A 19 -14.47 -32.79 -23.27
CA ALA A 19 -13.01 -32.66 -23.16
C ALA A 19 -12.60 -31.42 -22.36
N LEU A 20 -13.28 -30.27 -22.55
CA LEU A 20 -13.03 -29.03 -21.80
C LEU A 20 -13.38 -29.21 -20.31
N LEU A 21 -14.49 -29.86 -19.99
CA LEU A 21 -14.88 -30.15 -18.61
C LEU A 21 -13.87 -31.09 -17.93
N MET A 22 -13.44 -32.15 -18.59
CA MET A 22 -12.43 -33.07 -18.07
C MET A 22 -11.10 -32.34 -17.79
N LYS A 23 -10.69 -31.47 -18.70
CA LYS A 23 -9.47 -30.67 -18.52
C LYS A 23 -9.58 -29.68 -17.33
N TYR A 24 -10.75 -29.08 -17.14
CA TYR A 24 -11.01 -28.27 -15.96
C TYR A 24 -10.93 -29.07 -14.65
N VAL A 25 -11.53 -30.26 -14.61
CA VAL A 25 -11.49 -31.18 -13.46
C VAL A 25 -10.05 -31.55 -13.11
N GLU A 26 -9.23 -31.85 -14.14
CA GLU A 26 -7.78 -32.13 -13.97
C GLU A 26 -7.02 -30.94 -13.40
N LEU A 27 -7.21 -29.74 -14.00
CA LEU A 27 -6.48 -28.53 -13.61
C LEU A 27 -6.92 -27.96 -12.28
N SER A 28 -8.19 -28.05 -11.94
CA SER A 28 -8.76 -27.56 -10.69
C SER A 28 -8.49 -28.46 -9.48
N GLY A 29 -8.15 -29.73 -9.73
CA GLY A 29 -7.93 -30.71 -8.68
C GLY A 29 -9.19 -31.10 -7.90
N VAL A 30 -10.39 -30.87 -8.46
CA VAL A 30 -11.70 -31.05 -7.78
C VAL A 30 -11.95 -32.49 -7.32
N LEU A 31 -11.27 -33.47 -7.90
CA LEU A 31 -11.33 -34.89 -7.49
C LEU A 31 -10.21 -35.29 -6.51
N GLY A 32 -9.31 -34.39 -6.16
CA GLY A 32 -8.21 -34.63 -5.23
C GLY A 32 -8.55 -34.22 -3.80
N ASN A 33 -7.65 -34.53 -2.87
CA ASN A 33 -7.77 -34.17 -1.46
C ASN A 33 -7.23 -32.73 -1.18
N ALA A 34 -6.77 -32.02 -2.22
CA ALA A 34 -6.29 -30.65 -2.11
C ALA A 34 -7.43 -29.62 -2.29
N PRO A 35 -7.30 -28.38 -1.79
CA PRO A 35 -8.28 -27.34 -2.06
C PRO A 35 -8.47 -27.14 -3.57
N VAL A 36 -9.71 -26.97 -4.01
CA VAL A 36 -10.07 -26.74 -5.41
C VAL A 36 -9.43 -25.45 -5.88
N ARG A 37 -8.66 -25.53 -6.97
CA ARG A 37 -8.00 -24.36 -7.58
C ARG A 37 -8.89 -23.76 -8.65
N GLU A 38 -9.00 -22.45 -8.68
CA GLU A 38 -9.59 -21.73 -9.82
C GLU A 38 -8.66 -21.79 -11.03
N VAL A 39 -9.25 -21.97 -12.21
CA VAL A 39 -8.52 -22.12 -13.47
C VAL A 39 -8.82 -20.93 -14.36
N SER A 40 -7.78 -20.20 -14.81
CA SER A 40 -7.98 -19.05 -15.68
C SER A 40 -8.51 -19.47 -17.06
N LYS A 41 -9.37 -18.63 -17.64
CA LYS A 41 -9.90 -18.85 -18.99
C LYS A 41 -8.79 -19.08 -20.02
N LYS A 42 -7.69 -18.34 -19.91
CA LYS A 42 -6.53 -18.45 -20.81
C LYS A 42 -5.86 -19.82 -20.65
N GLU A 43 -5.52 -20.22 -19.44
CA GLU A 43 -4.87 -21.50 -19.15
C GLU A 43 -5.73 -22.68 -19.59
N LEU A 44 -7.04 -22.63 -19.33
CA LEU A 44 -7.97 -23.70 -19.70
C LEU A 44 -8.06 -23.88 -21.21
N LEU A 45 -8.17 -22.78 -21.97
CA LEU A 45 -8.24 -22.84 -23.43
C LEU A 45 -6.92 -23.26 -24.08
N GLU A 46 -5.79 -22.79 -23.59
CA GLU A 46 -4.46 -23.16 -24.09
C GLU A 46 -4.18 -24.65 -23.85
N ARG A 47 -4.50 -25.17 -22.66
CA ARG A 47 -4.24 -26.58 -22.31
C ARG A 47 -5.25 -27.56 -22.87
N SER A 48 -6.46 -27.11 -23.19
CA SER A 48 -7.49 -27.98 -23.79
C SER A 48 -7.48 -27.97 -25.33
N GLY A 49 -6.88 -26.94 -25.94
CA GLY A 49 -6.83 -26.79 -27.40
C GLY A 49 -8.18 -26.52 -28.05
N VAL A 50 -9.21 -26.14 -27.28
CA VAL A 50 -10.56 -25.89 -27.82
C VAL A 50 -10.81 -24.39 -28.03
N SER A 51 -11.74 -24.06 -28.92
CA SER A 51 -12.08 -22.67 -29.20
C SER A 51 -12.90 -22.02 -28.06
N PRO A 52 -12.82 -20.69 -27.90
CA PRO A 52 -13.63 -19.96 -26.93
C PRO A 52 -15.14 -20.18 -27.03
N ALA A 53 -15.65 -20.49 -28.21
CA ALA A 53 -17.07 -20.79 -28.44
C ALA A 53 -17.53 -22.04 -27.63
N VAL A 54 -16.66 -23.04 -27.47
CA VAL A 54 -16.96 -24.24 -26.68
C VAL A 54 -17.15 -23.90 -25.21
N LEU A 55 -16.31 -23.01 -24.67
CA LEU A 55 -16.45 -22.52 -23.32
C LEU A 55 -17.74 -21.73 -23.10
N ASN A 56 -18.06 -20.82 -24.05
CA ASN A 56 -19.30 -20.04 -23.97
C ASN A 56 -20.53 -20.96 -23.96
N GLY A 57 -20.53 -22.05 -24.75
CA GLY A 57 -21.60 -23.04 -24.72
C GLY A 57 -21.76 -23.79 -23.39
N LEU A 58 -20.68 -23.95 -22.59
CA LEU A 58 -20.77 -24.51 -21.24
C LEU A 58 -21.27 -23.45 -20.24
N VAL A 59 -20.95 -22.17 -20.44
CA VAL A 59 -21.47 -21.06 -19.64
C VAL A 59 -22.97 -20.88 -19.87
N GLU A 60 -23.46 -20.91 -21.12
CA GLU A 60 -24.89 -20.88 -21.47
C GLU A 60 -25.67 -22.03 -20.84
N LYS A 61 -25.06 -23.20 -20.75
CA LYS A 61 -25.64 -24.38 -20.07
C LYS A 61 -25.53 -24.31 -18.53
N LYS A 62 -24.99 -23.23 -17.97
CA LYS A 62 -24.77 -23.04 -16.51
C LYS A 62 -23.91 -24.16 -15.87
N ILE A 63 -23.03 -24.78 -16.68
CA ILE A 63 -22.07 -25.78 -16.22
C ILE A 63 -20.79 -25.08 -15.74
N PHE A 64 -20.40 -24.00 -16.42
CA PHE A 64 -19.33 -23.10 -16.02
C PHE A 64 -19.85 -21.72 -15.70
N GLU A 65 -19.22 -21.09 -14.75
CA GLU A 65 -19.35 -19.67 -14.47
C GLU A 65 -18.01 -18.99 -14.76
N VAL A 66 -18.04 -17.92 -15.56
CA VAL A 66 -16.85 -17.10 -15.86
C VAL A 66 -17.06 -15.74 -15.23
N TYR A 67 -16.25 -15.42 -14.25
CA TYR A 67 -16.26 -14.12 -13.58
C TYR A 67 -14.91 -13.44 -13.70
N PRO A 68 -14.87 -12.10 -13.71
CA PRO A 68 -13.62 -11.38 -13.66
C PRO A 68 -12.93 -11.66 -12.30
N TYR A 69 -11.88 -12.44 -12.34
CA TYR A 69 -11.00 -12.67 -11.22
C TYR A 69 -9.81 -11.73 -11.39
N GLU A 70 -9.76 -10.66 -10.59
CA GLU A 70 -8.52 -9.92 -10.45
C GLU A 70 -7.53 -10.87 -9.77
N ILE A 71 -6.65 -11.47 -10.58
CA ILE A 71 -5.46 -12.14 -10.03
C ILE A 71 -4.74 -11.04 -9.28
N GLY A 72 -4.91 -11.02 -7.97
CA GLY A 72 -4.20 -10.10 -7.12
C GLY A 72 -2.74 -10.25 -7.50
N ARG A 73 -2.09 -9.18 -7.93
CA ARG A 73 -0.65 -9.14 -8.26
C ARG A 73 0.23 -9.59 -7.07
N LEU A 74 -0.41 -10.09 -6.04
CA LEU A 74 0.14 -10.61 -4.80
C LEU A 74 0.86 -11.96 -4.94
N ASN A 75 0.58 -12.72 -6.00
CA ASN A 75 1.20 -14.04 -6.27
C ASN A 75 2.40 -13.97 -7.24
N VAL A 76 3.10 -12.86 -7.32
CA VAL A 76 4.43 -12.88 -7.92
C VAL A 76 5.33 -13.61 -6.92
N GLN A 77 5.70 -14.84 -7.24
CA GLN A 77 6.79 -15.53 -6.56
C GLN A 77 8.05 -14.67 -6.74
N VAL A 78 8.37 -13.89 -5.73
CA VAL A 78 9.66 -13.22 -5.65
C VAL A 78 10.64 -14.27 -5.17
N ASN A 79 11.30 -14.93 -6.11
CA ASN A 79 12.30 -15.96 -5.82
C ASN A 79 13.61 -15.37 -5.26
N ASP A 80 13.80 -14.05 -5.32
CA ASP A 80 15.01 -13.37 -4.87
C ASP A 80 14.67 -12.36 -3.78
N VAL A 81 14.79 -12.78 -2.53
CA VAL A 81 14.83 -11.86 -1.39
C VAL A 81 16.17 -11.13 -1.44
N VAL A 82 16.14 -9.85 -1.74
CA VAL A 82 17.33 -9.00 -1.84
C VAL A 82 17.79 -8.61 -0.44
N SER A 83 19.10 -8.58 -0.22
CA SER A 83 19.70 -8.06 1.01
C SER A 83 19.30 -6.58 1.21
N LEU A 84 19.19 -6.18 2.50
CA LEU A 84 18.90 -4.78 2.84
C LEU A 84 19.98 -3.86 2.27
N ASN A 85 19.56 -2.74 1.70
CA ASN A 85 20.51 -1.68 1.37
C ASN A 85 21.13 -1.11 2.66
N PRO A 86 22.43 -0.84 2.69
CA PRO A 86 23.03 -0.20 3.85
C PRO A 86 22.46 1.21 4.05
N LEU A 87 22.24 1.57 5.30
CA LEU A 87 21.85 2.94 5.66
C LEU A 87 23.07 3.87 5.45
N ASN A 88 22.83 5.08 4.96
CA ASN A 88 23.85 6.12 5.00
C ASN A 88 24.00 6.66 6.45
N GLU A 89 25.00 7.50 6.71
CA GLU A 89 25.32 8.02 8.05
C GLU A 89 24.10 8.71 8.72
N HIS A 90 23.35 9.49 7.98
CA HIS A 90 22.19 10.22 8.50
C HIS A 90 21.02 9.29 8.82
N GLN A 91 20.80 8.32 7.94
CA GLN A 91 19.77 7.30 8.15
C GLN A 91 20.14 6.37 9.32
N GLN A 92 21.42 6.00 9.44
CA GLN A 92 21.91 5.19 10.56
C GLN A 92 21.74 5.93 11.87
N ARG A 93 22.11 7.21 11.91
CA ARG A 93 21.90 8.05 13.11
C ARG A 93 20.42 8.10 13.48
N ALA A 94 19.53 8.35 12.51
CA ALA A 94 18.09 8.38 12.76
C ALA A 94 17.56 7.02 13.26
N TYR A 95 18.05 5.91 12.71
CA TYR A 95 17.70 4.56 13.17
C TYR A 95 18.13 4.34 14.64
N ASP A 96 19.36 4.72 14.98
CA ASP A 96 19.92 4.57 16.34
C ASP A 96 19.13 5.44 17.33
N GLU A 97 18.87 6.70 16.98
CA GLU A 97 18.07 7.63 17.79
C GLU A 97 16.63 7.12 18.00
N ILE A 98 15.96 6.59 16.96
CA ILE A 98 14.62 6.00 17.11
C ILE A 98 14.66 4.84 18.10
N THR A 99 15.66 3.96 17.94
CA THR A 99 15.84 2.78 18.80
C THR A 99 16.08 3.20 20.27
N GLU A 100 16.87 4.22 20.49
CA GLU A 100 17.11 4.79 21.81
C GLU A 100 15.83 5.42 22.39
N ARG A 101 15.12 6.26 21.64
CA ARG A 101 13.85 6.86 22.07
C ARG A 101 12.80 5.82 22.43
N PHE A 102 12.78 4.70 21.74
CA PHE A 102 11.85 3.61 22.06
C PHE A 102 12.11 2.91 23.39
N ARG A 103 13.24 3.15 24.06
CA ARG A 103 13.48 2.67 25.44
C ARG A 103 12.55 3.37 26.44
N ASP A 104 12.36 4.69 26.27
CA ASP A 104 11.60 5.52 27.20
C ASP A 104 10.21 5.90 26.69
N LYS A 105 10.03 5.92 25.38
CA LYS A 105 8.80 6.39 24.72
C LYS A 105 8.12 5.26 23.94
N ASN A 106 6.81 5.27 23.94
CA ASN A 106 6.02 4.33 23.14
C ASN A 106 5.68 4.87 21.74
N VAL A 107 5.76 6.19 21.56
CA VAL A 107 5.52 6.86 20.29
C VAL A 107 6.72 7.75 19.98
N CYS A 108 7.20 7.68 18.74
CA CYS A 108 8.29 8.53 18.23
C CYS A 108 7.84 9.19 16.92
N LEU A 109 8.14 10.48 16.75
CA LEU A 109 8.01 11.21 15.51
C LEU A 109 9.36 11.19 14.78
N LEU A 110 9.39 10.63 13.57
CA LEU A 110 10.47 10.83 12.60
C LEU A 110 10.09 11.99 11.67
N HIS A 111 10.60 13.17 11.99
CA HIS A 111 10.45 14.35 11.15
C HIS A 111 11.55 14.36 10.09
N GLY A 112 11.24 13.91 8.90
CA GLY A 112 12.21 13.80 7.82
C GLY A 112 11.72 14.50 6.56
N VAL A 113 12.57 15.36 5.99
CA VAL A 113 12.26 16.06 4.74
C VAL A 113 11.92 15.08 3.61
N THR A 114 11.20 15.57 2.60
CA THR A 114 10.88 14.77 1.41
C THR A 114 12.17 14.26 0.76
N SER A 115 12.18 12.99 0.35
CA SER A 115 13.36 12.31 -0.23
C SER A 115 14.56 12.17 0.72
N SER A 116 14.39 12.26 2.03
CA SER A 116 15.44 11.93 3.01
C SER A 116 15.71 10.43 3.14
N GLY A 117 14.86 9.60 2.56
CA GLY A 117 14.98 8.14 2.63
C GLY A 117 14.39 7.51 3.90
N LYS A 118 13.38 8.13 4.51
CA LYS A 118 12.62 7.56 5.65
C LYS A 118 12.27 6.08 5.47
N THR A 119 11.89 5.70 4.24
CA THR A 119 11.50 4.32 3.92
C THR A 119 12.63 3.31 4.17
N GLU A 120 13.91 3.66 3.95
CA GLU A 120 15.02 2.75 4.27
C GLU A 120 15.13 2.53 5.78
N VAL A 121 14.97 3.59 6.57
CA VAL A 121 14.95 3.48 8.03
C VAL A 121 13.78 2.58 8.48
N TYR A 122 12.61 2.72 7.87
CA TYR A 122 11.46 1.84 8.16
C TYR A 122 11.76 0.38 7.84
N ILE A 123 12.36 0.10 6.68
CA ILE A 123 12.72 -1.26 6.26
C ILE A 123 13.66 -1.92 7.29
N HIS A 124 14.64 -1.20 7.79
CA HIS A 124 15.56 -1.71 8.81
C HIS A 124 14.86 -1.96 10.15
N LEU A 125 13.98 -1.05 10.60
CA LEU A 125 13.18 -1.25 11.82
C LEU A 125 12.24 -2.45 11.69
N ILE A 126 11.58 -2.61 10.54
CA ILE A 126 10.72 -3.75 10.23
C ILE A 126 11.52 -5.04 10.31
N ASN A 127 12.68 -5.10 9.66
CA ASN A 127 13.53 -6.28 9.66
C ASN A 127 13.96 -6.68 11.07
N GLU A 128 14.29 -5.72 11.91
CA GLU A 128 14.65 -5.98 13.30
C GLU A 128 13.48 -6.55 14.10
N MET A 129 12.26 -6.04 13.91
CA MET A 129 11.06 -6.59 14.55
C MET A 129 10.78 -8.03 14.12
N ILE A 130 10.93 -8.32 12.83
CA ILE A 130 10.75 -9.68 12.29
C ILE A 130 11.79 -10.65 12.88
N ARG A 131 13.05 -10.22 13.00
CA ARG A 131 14.11 -11.03 13.64
C ARG A 131 13.80 -11.35 15.11
N GLN A 132 13.05 -10.49 15.78
CA GLN A 132 12.56 -10.70 17.14
C GLN A 132 11.27 -11.53 17.20
N GLY A 133 10.77 -12.05 16.06
CA GLY A 133 9.51 -12.80 15.97
C GLY A 133 8.27 -11.95 16.18
N LYS A 134 8.35 -10.63 15.94
CA LYS A 134 7.24 -9.69 16.10
C LYS A 134 6.65 -9.29 14.76
N GLN A 135 5.37 -8.97 14.78
CA GLN A 135 4.64 -8.47 13.62
C GLN A 135 4.72 -6.94 13.52
N VAL A 136 4.58 -6.43 12.30
CA VAL A 136 4.60 -4.99 12.01
C VAL A 136 3.36 -4.60 11.21
N LEU A 137 2.71 -3.51 11.62
CA LEU A 137 1.70 -2.82 10.83
C LEU A 137 2.33 -1.56 10.23
N TYR A 138 2.38 -1.48 8.90
CA TYR A 138 2.85 -0.31 8.17
C TYR A 138 1.67 0.35 7.46
N LEU A 139 1.24 1.49 7.97
CA LEU A 139 0.13 2.29 7.43
C LEU A 139 0.62 3.34 6.46
N LEU A 140 -0.02 3.38 5.30
CA LEU A 140 0.15 4.41 4.28
C LEU A 140 -1.19 5.08 3.97
N PRO A 141 -1.20 6.38 3.57
CA PRO A 141 -2.36 6.97 2.93
C PRO A 141 -2.72 6.21 1.66
N GLU A 142 -4.01 6.17 1.30
CA GLU A 142 -4.45 5.45 0.08
C GLU A 142 -3.73 5.92 -1.19
N ILE A 143 -3.43 7.21 -1.27
CA ILE A 143 -2.68 7.83 -2.38
C ILE A 143 -1.21 7.38 -2.42
N ALA A 144 -0.62 7.06 -1.28
CA ALA A 144 0.79 6.67 -1.16
C ALA A 144 1.00 5.15 -1.34
N LEU A 145 -0.07 4.35 -1.31
CA LEU A 145 0.01 2.91 -1.57
C LEU A 145 0.18 2.67 -3.08
N THR A 146 1.38 2.95 -3.57
CA THR A 146 1.74 2.80 -4.98
C THR A 146 2.35 1.42 -5.26
N THR A 147 2.36 1.04 -6.55
CA THR A 147 3.06 -0.16 -7.01
C THR A 147 4.53 -0.14 -6.59
N GLN A 148 5.16 1.04 -6.63
CA GLN A 148 6.58 1.20 -6.31
C GLN A 148 6.93 0.81 -4.87
N ILE A 149 6.19 1.32 -3.87
CA ILE A 149 6.43 0.96 -2.46
C ILE A 149 6.13 -0.51 -2.20
N THR A 150 5.05 -1.01 -2.80
CA THR A 150 4.66 -2.41 -2.71
C THR A 150 5.73 -3.35 -3.26
N GLU A 151 6.23 -3.09 -4.46
CA GLU A 151 7.29 -3.90 -5.08
C GLU A 151 8.60 -3.81 -4.29
N ARG A 152 8.94 -2.64 -3.78
CA ARG A 152 10.13 -2.46 -2.96
C ARG A 152 10.10 -3.32 -1.71
N LEU A 153 8.98 -3.30 -0.96
CA LEU A 153 8.81 -4.12 0.23
C LEU A 153 8.73 -5.62 -0.10
N LYS A 154 8.07 -5.98 -1.21
CA LYS A 154 8.03 -7.38 -1.67
C LYS A 154 9.41 -7.95 -1.99
N ARG A 155 10.29 -7.17 -2.63
CA ARG A 155 11.67 -7.61 -2.91
C ARG A 155 12.44 -7.93 -1.64
N VAL A 156 12.21 -7.17 -0.56
CA VAL A 156 12.93 -7.35 0.71
C VAL A 156 12.30 -8.46 1.56
N PHE A 157 10.97 -8.50 1.66
CA PHE A 157 10.28 -9.34 2.64
C PHE A 157 9.56 -10.53 2.03
N GLY A 158 9.40 -10.57 0.72
CA GLY A 158 8.79 -11.70 -0.01
C GLY A 158 7.40 -12.06 0.50
N ALA A 159 7.20 -13.34 0.79
CA ALA A 159 5.94 -13.91 1.25
C ALA A 159 5.54 -13.49 2.69
N ARG A 160 6.44 -12.85 3.44
CA ARG A 160 6.16 -12.32 4.80
C ARG A 160 5.29 -11.08 4.79
N LEU A 161 5.17 -10.42 3.61
CA LEU A 161 4.41 -9.18 3.42
C LEU A 161 2.98 -9.48 2.98
N GLY A 162 2.00 -9.09 3.80
CA GLY A 162 0.60 -8.98 3.42
C GLY A 162 0.26 -7.54 3.04
N ILE A 163 -0.57 -7.36 2.02
CA ILE A 163 -1.05 -6.05 1.59
C ILE A 163 -2.55 -6.00 1.81
N TYR A 164 -3.05 -4.92 2.44
CA TYR A 164 -4.45 -4.79 2.74
C TYR A 164 -4.97 -3.38 2.41
N HIS A 165 -5.93 -3.30 1.50
CA HIS A 165 -6.55 -2.01 1.14
C HIS A 165 -8.02 -2.18 0.70
N SER A 166 -8.76 -1.06 0.70
CA SER A 166 -10.19 -1.01 0.43
C SER A 166 -10.60 -1.41 -0.99
N LYS A 167 -9.67 -1.39 -1.96
CA LYS A 167 -9.92 -1.76 -3.36
C LYS A 167 -9.86 -3.29 -3.59
N PHE A 168 -9.43 -4.05 -2.61
CA PHE A 168 -9.49 -5.52 -2.72
C PHE A 168 -10.93 -6.00 -2.62
N PRO A 169 -11.31 -7.00 -3.42
CA PRO A 169 -12.56 -7.73 -3.27
C PRO A 169 -12.73 -8.22 -1.82
N ASP A 170 -13.96 -8.31 -1.36
CA ASP A 170 -14.24 -8.75 0.01
C ASP A 170 -13.68 -10.14 0.31
N ALA A 171 -13.68 -11.03 -0.68
CA ALA A 171 -13.10 -12.37 -0.55
C ALA A 171 -11.60 -12.33 -0.21
N GLU A 172 -10.79 -11.53 -0.90
CA GLU A 172 -9.37 -11.38 -0.61
C GLU A 172 -9.14 -10.76 0.78
N ARG A 173 -9.97 -9.80 1.17
CA ARG A 173 -9.90 -9.19 2.51
C ARG A 173 -10.20 -10.21 3.60
N VAL A 174 -11.16 -11.10 3.37
CA VAL A 174 -11.47 -12.21 4.28
C VAL A 174 -10.31 -13.21 4.36
N GLU A 175 -9.68 -13.55 3.23
CA GLU A 175 -8.51 -14.44 3.22
C GLU A 175 -7.34 -13.88 4.04
N ILE A 176 -7.02 -12.59 3.87
CA ILE A 176 -5.98 -11.92 4.66
C ILE A 176 -6.35 -11.95 6.14
N TRP A 177 -7.60 -11.68 6.49
CA TRP A 177 -8.09 -11.74 7.85
C TRP A 177 -7.95 -13.13 8.46
N GLN A 178 -8.41 -14.16 7.74
CA GLN A 178 -8.32 -15.56 8.18
C GLN A 178 -6.87 -16.02 8.34
N LYS A 179 -6.01 -15.64 7.39
CA LYS A 179 -4.58 -15.92 7.48
C LYS A 179 -3.94 -15.28 8.71
N GLN A 180 -4.31 -14.03 9.04
CA GLN A 180 -3.83 -13.35 10.23
C GLN A 180 -4.32 -13.98 11.53
N LEU A 181 -5.51 -14.56 11.56
CA LEU A 181 -6.01 -15.34 12.69
C LEU A 181 -5.29 -16.68 12.84
N GLY A 182 -4.86 -17.29 11.73
CA GLY A 182 -4.18 -18.58 11.70
C GLY A 182 -2.74 -18.52 12.24
N THR A 183 -2.07 -19.67 12.31
CA THR A 183 -0.68 -19.79 12.80
C THR A 183 0.36 -19.21 11.84
N GLU A 184 0.04 -19.12 10.56
CA GLU A 184 0.93 -18.67 9.49
C GLU A 184 0.55 -17.27 8.97
N GLY A 185 0.27 -16.34 9.90
CA GLY A 185 -0.02 -14.95 9.56
C GLY A 185 1.18 -14.25 8.91
N TYR A 186 0.92 -13.12 8.26
CA TYR A 186 1.99 -12.28 7.73
C TYR A 186 2.78 -11.64 8.87
N ASP A 187 4.09 -11.51 8.70
CA ASP A 187 4.95 -10.78 9.64
C ASP A 187 4.76 -9.27 9.49
N ILE A 188 4.44 -8.82 8.28
CA ILE A 188 4.20 -7.41 7.95
C ILE A 188 2.84 -7.29 7.27
N ILE A 189 2.05 -6.33 7.72
CA ILE A 189 0.88 -5.84 6.98
C ILE A 189 1.19 -4.43 6.50
N LEU A 190 1.25 -4.27 5.17
CA LEU A 190 1.23 -2.97 4.51
C LEU A 190 -0.22 -2.63 4.19
N GLY A 191 -0.72 -1.53 4.72
CA GLY A 191 -2.11 -1.24 4.49
C GLY A 191 -2.51 0.21 4.68
N VAL A 192 -3.77 0.45 4.39
CA VAL A 192 -4.42 1.75 4.53
C VAL A 192 -5.21 1.81 5.85
N ARG A 193 -5.94 2.88 6.04
CA ARG A 193 -6.74 3.21 7.23
C ARG A 193 -7.42 2.00 7.91
N SER A 194 -8.09 1.13 7.15
CA SER A 194 -8.84 0.00 7.70
C SER A 194 -7.98 -1.14 8.25
N SER A 195 -6.69 -1.16 7.94
CA SER A 195 -5.77 -2.22 8.39
C SER A 195 -5.55 -2.23 9.90
N VAL A 196 -5.88 -1.15 10.60
CA VAL A 196 -5.80 -1.08 12.07
C VAL A 196 -6.76 -2.06 12.77
N PHE A 197 -7.72 -2.64 12.06
CA PHE A 197 -8.66 -3.60 12.62
C PHE A 197 -8.29 -5.06 12.30
N LEU A 198 -7.21 -5.30 11.59
CA LEU A 198 -6.73 -6.66 11.39
C LEU A 198 -6.26 -7.29 12.70
N PRO A 199 -6.44 -8.61 12.87
CA PRO A 199 -5.96 -9.29 14.05
C PRO A 199 -4.43 -9.46 13.99
N PHE A 200 -3.77 -9.13 15.08
CA PHE A 200 -2.34 -9.40 15.27
C PHE A 200 -2.18 -10.33 16.48
N ARG A 201 -1.09 -11.09 16.51
CA ARG A 201 -0.77 -11.98 17.63
C ARG A 201 0.37 -11.46 18.48
N ASN A 202 1.38 -10.90 17.83
CA ASN A 202 2.58 -10.40 18.48
C ASN A 202 3.03 -9.10 17.81
N LEU A 203 2.17 -8.08 17.81
CA LEU A 203 2.49 -6.78 17.22
C LEU A 203 3.62 -6.12 18.01
N GLY A 204 4.70 -5.74 17.32
CA GLY A 204 5.87 -5.10 17.93
C GLY A 204 6.08 -3.66 17.50
N LEU A 205 5.63 -3.31 16.29
CA LEU A 205 5.81 -1.97 15.73
C LEU A 205 4.61 -1.59 14.87
N VAL A 206 4.18 -0.34 14.99
CA VAL A 206 3.25 0.30 14.07
C VAL A 206 3.95 1.49 13.44
N ILE A 207 4.04 1.54 12.12
CA ILE A 207 4.54 2.68 11.35
C ILE A 207 3.35 3.38 10.72
N VAL A 208 3.24 4.69 10.89
CA VAL A 208 2.24 5.53 10.24
C VAL A 208 3.00 6.55 9.40
N ASP A 209 3.11 6.30 8.12
CA ASP A 209 3.80 7.21 7.20
C ASP A 209 2.86 8.33 6.72
N GLU A 210 3.41 9.51 6.47
CA GLU A 210 2.66 10.73 6.20
C GLU A 210 1.50 10.94 7.21
N GLU A 211 1.83 10.89 8.51
CA GLU A 211 0.88 10.86 9.64
C GLU A 211 -0.12 12.02 9.64
N HIS A 212 0.23 13.12 8.98
CA HIS A 212 -0.57 14.34 8.86
C HIS A 212 -1.74 14.21 7.87
N GLU A 213 -1.74 13.16 7.03
CA GLU A 213 -2.70 13.02 5.95
C GLU A 213 -4.14 12.86 6.43
N ASN A 214 -5.03 13.69 5.89
CA ASN A 214 -6.44 13.71 6.24
C ASN A 214 -7.18 12.42 5.88
N THR A 215 -6.64 11.61 4.96
CA THR A 215 -7.23 10.34 4.54
C THR A 215 -7.22 9.28 5.65
N TYR A 216 -6.42 9.46 6.68
CA TYR A 216 -6.49 8.64 7.90
C TYR A 216 -7.76 8.87 8.72
N LYS A 217 -8.47 9.97 8.50
CA LYS A 217 -9.78 10.22 9.11
C LYS A 217 -10.89 9.59 8.27
N GLN A 218 -11.63 8.67 8.84
CA GLN A 218 -12.86 8.17 8.23
C GLN A 218 -13.96 9.21 8.37
N GLN A 219 -14.47 9.70 7.24
CA GLN A 219 -15.56 10.67 7.22
C GLN A 219 -16.91 9.96 7.22
N ASP A 220 -17.03 8.92 6.40
CA ASP A 220 -18.20 8.09 6.24
C ASP A 220 -17.78 6.67 5.84
N PRO A 221 -18.47 5.61 6.28
CA PRO A 221 -19.53 5.57 7.28
C PRO A 221 -19.02 5.73 8.72
N ALA A 222 -19.95 5.78 9.69
CA ALA A 222 -19.61 5.62 11.11
C ALA A 222 -19.08 4.18 11.37
N PRO A 223 -18.18 3.98 12.36
CA PRO A 223 -17.60 4.99 13.25
C PRO A 223 -16.53 5.85 12.55
N ARG A 224 -16.58 7.16 12.83
CA ARG A 224 -15.67 8.15 12.22
C ARG A 224 -14.36 8.23 12.99
N TYR A 225 -13.59 7.15 13.01
CA TYR A 225 -12.29 7.08 13.69
C TYR A 225 -11.18 7.77 12.88
N HIS A 226 -10.06 8.04 13.55
CA HIS A 226 -8.81 8.47 12.95
C HIS A 226 -7.77 7.36 13.06
N ALA A 227 -7.33 6.81 11.94
CA ALA A 227 -6.49 5.61 11.91
C ALA A 227 -5.14 5.80 12.63
N ARG A 228 -4.48 6.97 12.50
CA ARG A 228 -3.27 7.29 13.26
C ARG A 228 -3.50 7.11 14.76
N ASN A 229 -4.57 7.69 15.29
CA ASN A 229 -4.86 7.60 16.72
C ASN A 229 -5.25 6.18 17.13
N ALA A 230 -6.06 5.49 16.31
CA ALA A 230 -6.40 4.10 16.52
C ALA A 230 -5.16 3.19 16.51
N ALA A 231 -4.20 3.46 15.62
CA ALA A 231 -2.92 2.75 15.54
C ALA A 231 -2.06 2.90 16.80
N ILE A 232 -2.01 4.11 17.38
CA ILE A 232 -1.31 4.35 18.64
C ILE A 232 -1.96 3.54 19.79
N ILE A 233 -3.30 3.53 19.85
CA ILE A 233 -4.03 2.74 20.87
C ILE A 233 -3.81 1.25 20.63
N LEU A 234 -3.91 0.77 19.38
CA LEU A 234 -3.63 -0.62 19.03
C LEU A 234 -2.22 -1.03 19.48
N ALA A 235 -1.21 -0.24 19.14
CA ALA A 235 0.16 -0.50 19.59
C ALA A 235 0.28 -0.57 21.11
N SER A 236 -0.36 0.35 21.82
CA SER A 236 -0.39 0.34 23.29
C SER A 236 -1.00 -0.94 23.87
N MET A 237 -2.06 -1.48 23.26
CA MET A 237 -2.70 -2.73 23.71
C MET A 237 -1.78 -3.94 23.61
N TYR A 238 -0.83 -3.93 22.67
CA TYR A 238 0.17 -4.98 22.46
C TYR A 238 1.52 -4.70 23.13
N GLY A 239 1.69 -3.56 23.81
CA GLY A 239 3.01 -3.11 24.28
C GLY A 239 3.98 -2.82 23.12
N ALA A 240 3.47 -2.61 21.93
CA ALA A 240 4.23 -2.29 20.73
C ALA A 240 4.61 -0.81 20.67
N LYS A 241 5.61 -0.51 19.85
CA LYS A 241 6.05 0.88 19.59
C LYS A 241 5.33 1.46 18.39
N THR A 242 5.20 2.80 18.37
CA THR A 242 4.61 3.52 17.21
C THR A 242 5.62 4.52 16.66
N LEU A 243 5.88 4.44 15.36
CA LEU A 243 6.66 5.43 14.63
C LEU A 243 5.73 6.23 13.71
N LEU A 244 5.69 7.53 13.93
CA LEU A 244 4.98 8.48 13.09
C LEU A 244 5.98 9.15 12.15
N GLY A 245 5.83 9.00 10.85
CA GLY A 245 6.75 9.54 9.87
C GLY A 245 6.10 10.62 9.00
N THR A 246 6.79 11.73 8.79
CA THR A 246 6.30 12.79 7.91
C THR A 246 7.36 13.86 7.65
N ALA A 247 7.19 14.63 6.56
CA ALA A 247 7.95 15.85 6.32
C ALA A 247 7.24 17.09 6.91
N THR A 248 5.93 17.01 7.12
CA THR A 248 5.05 18.12 7.56
C THR A 248 4.15 17.63 8.69
N PRO A 249 4.67 17.53 9.92
CA PRO A 249 3.91 16.96 11.03
C PRO A 249 2.63 17.72 11.32
N SER A 250 1.58 16.99 11.72
CA SER A 250 0.37 17.61 12.24
C SER A 250 0.70 18.40 13.52
N ILE A 251 -0.08 19.46 13.78
CA ILE A 251 0.14 20.33 14.96
C ILE A 251 0.12 19.51 16.24
N GLU A 252 -0.80 18.53 16.36
CA GLU A 252 -0.93 17.67 17.52
C GLU A 252 0.30 16.78 17.72
N THR A 253 0.79 16.17 16.64
CA THR A 253 1.98 15.31 16.70
C THR A 253 3.22 16.13 17.02
N TRP A 254 3.38 17.28 16.39
CA TRP A 254 4.47 18.20 16.67
C TRP A 254 4.47 18.69 18.13
N HIS A 255 3.32 19.10 18.65
CA HIS A 255 3.16 19.49 20.04
C HIS A 255 3.54 18.37 21.00
N ASN A 256 3.05 17.14 20.75
CA ASN A 256 3.38 16.00 21.60
C ASN A 256 4.87 15.65 21.55
N ALA A 257 5.52 15.81 20.40
CA ALA A 257 6.95 15.56 20.26
C ALA A 257 7.79 16.68 20.94
N SER A 258 7.46 17.95 20.70
CA SER A 258 8.19 19.10 21.28
C SER A 258 8.01 19.22 22.80
N SER A 259 6.87 18.79 23.34
CA SER A 259 6.63 18.72 24.79
C SER A 259 7.27 17.50 25.47
N GLY A 260 7.94 16.62 24.71
CA GLY A 260 8.60 15.44 25.25
C GLY A 260 7.66 14.27 25.57
N LYS A 261 6.37 14.35 25.21
CA LYS A 261 5.43 13.23 25.34
C LYS A 261 5.77 12.12 24.34
N TYR A 262 6.13 12.47 23.11
CA TYR A 262 6.67 11.57 22.10
C TYR A 262 8.19 11.75 21.98
N GLY A 263 8.88 10.73 21.48
CA GLY A 263 10.25 10.89 21.01
C GLY A 263 10.24 11.76 19.74
N LEU A 264 11.29 12.57 19.55
CA LEU A 264 11.52 13.33 18.34
C LEU A 264 12.86 12.92 17.76
N VAL A 265 12.86 12.57 16.48
CA VAL A 265 14.05 12.31 15.67
C VAL A 265 13.91 13.08 14.36
N GLU A 266 14.98 13.77 13.96
CA GLU A 266 14.99 14.61 12.77
C GLU A 266 15.92 14.05 11.71
N LEU A 267 15.43 13.92 10.48
CA LEU A 267 16.20 13.52 9.29
C LEU A 267 16.15 14.66 8.27
N LYS A 268 17.01 15.67 8.48
CA LYS A 268 16.97 16.94 7.74
C LYS A 268 17.60 16.90 6.37
N GLU A 269 18.48 15.93 6.11
CA GLU A 269 19.26 15.91 4.88
C GLU A 269 18.57 15.09 3.82
N ARG A 270 18.59 15.62 2.60
CA ARG A 270 18.04 14.92 1.43
C ARG A 270 19.08 13.93 0.89
N TYR A 271 18.59 12.84 0.34
CA TYR A 271 19.43 11.92 -0.41
C TYR A 271 20.16 12.69 -1.52
N LYS A 272 21.49 12.57 -1.57
CA LYS A 272 22.39 13.28 -2.50
C LYS A 272 22.45 14.81 -2.34
N GLU A 273 22.21 15.35 -1.16
CA GLU A 273 22.36 16.79 -0.84
C GLU A 273 21.60 17.73 -1.81
N ILE A 274 20.47 17.27 -2.36
CA ILE A 274 19.66 18.08 -3.27
C ILE A 274 19.14 19.30 -2.51
N GLN A 275 19.50 20.49 -3.01
CA GLN A 275 19.06 21.76 -2.44
C GLN A 275 17.54 21.93 -2.53
N LEU A 276 16.99 22.68 -1.58
CA LEU A 276 15.57 23.09 -1.63
C LEU A 276 15.36 24.05 -2.79
N PRO A 277 14.23 23.99 -3.49
CA PRO A 277 13.88 25.00 -4.49
C PRO A 277 13.74 26.36 -3.83
N GLU A 278 14.05 27.41 -4.59
CA GLU A 278 13.75 28.77 -4.20
C GLU A 278 12.23 28.98 -4.17
N ILE A 279 11.71 29.57 -3.10
CA ILE A 279 10.28 29.87 -2.94
C ILE A 279 10.12 31.39 -3.00
N ILE A 280 9.42 31.88 -4.02
CA ILE A 280 9.18 33.29 -4.22
C ILE A 280 7.70 33.57 -3.93
N PRO A 281 7.36 34.18 -2.78
CA PRO A 281 5.98 34.56 -2.48
C PRO A 281 5.57 35.79 -3.30
N VAL A 282 4.32 35.78 -3.78
CA VAL A 282 3.75 36.89 -4.55
C VAL A 282 2.44 37.34 -3.90
N ASP A 283 2.34 38.62 -3.57
CA ASP A 283 1.09 39.22 -3.07
C ASP A 283 0.12 39.45 -4.23
N ILE A 284 -0.78 38.50 -4.41
CA ILE A 284 -1.81 38.59 -5.47
C ILE A 284 -2.91 39.61 -5.14
N TYR A 285 -3.15 39.95 -3.86
CA TYR A 285 -4.17 40.90 -3.47
C TYR A 285 -3.80 42.31 -3.97
N GLU A 286 -2.55 42.72 -3.77
CA GLU A 286 -2.05 44.02 -4.26
C GLU A 286 -2.05 44.09 -5.79
N LEU A 287 -1.67 42.98 -6.45
CA LEU A 287 -1.69 42.89 -7.92
C LEU A 287 -3.12 43.01 -8.48
N HIS A 288 -4.10 42.35 -7.83
CA HIS A 288 -5.52 42.49 -8.20
C HIS A 288 -6.01 43.96 -8.04
N ARG A 289 -5.69 44.59 -6.90
CA ARG A 289 -6.06 45.96 -6.64
C ARG A 289 -5.48 46.92 -7.70
N LYS A 290 -4.24 46.65 -8.14
CA LYS A 290 -3.55 47.43 -9.18
C LYS A 290 -3.94 47.02 -10.62
N LYS A 291 -4.85 46.08 -10.81
CA LYS A 291 -5.27 45.50 -12.12
C LYS A 291 -4.08 45.01 -12.95
N ARG A 292 -3.07 44.41 -12.30
CA ARG A 292 -1.86 43.89 -12.95
C ARG A 292 -1.88 42.38 -13.18
N MET A 293 -2.94 41.70 -12.77
CA MET A 293 -3.10 40.27 -13.00
C MET A 293 -3.53 39.99 -14.44
N ASN A 294 -3.05 38.88 -15.00
CA ASN A 294 -3.52 38.33 -16.28
C ASN A 294 -4.34 37.08 -16.00
N GLY A 295 -5.64 37.23 -15.83
CA GLY A 295 -6.48 36.16 -15.30
C GLY A 295 -6.01 35.71 -13.92
N PRO A 296 -5.77 34.40 -13.69
CA PRO A 296 -5.27 33.91 -12.42
C PRO A 296 -3.75 34.07 -12.24
N PHE A 297 -3.02 34.54 -13.25
CA PHE A 297 -1.56 34.56 -13.26
C PHE A 297 -0.99 35.93 -12.91
N SER A 298 0.01 35.92 -12.00
CA SER A 298 0.77 37.14 -11.74
C SER A 298 1.79 37.41 -12.85
N PRO A 299 2.19 38.70 -13.09
CA PRO A 299 3.21 39.03 -14.08
C PRO A 299 4.53 38.27 -13.84
N LEU A 300 4.95 38.14 -12.58
CA LEU A 300 6.17 37.43 -12.22
C LEU A 300 6.09 35.93 -12.56
N LEU A 301 4.95 35.29 -12.29
CA LEU A 301 4.75 33.90 -12.67
C LEU A 301 4.82 33.69 -14.19
N LEU A 302 4.18 34.57 -14.96
CA LEU A 302 4.24 34.54 -16.42
C LEU A 302 5.66 34.76 -16.94
N GLN A 303 6.43 35.62 -16.33
CA GLN A 303 7.83 35.85 -16.66
C GLN A 303 8.63 34.57 -16.49
N TYR A 304 8.57 33.93 -15.31
CA TYR A 304 9.28 32.65 -15.07
C TYR A 304 8.84 31.53 -16.00
N ILE A 305 7.54 31.46 -16.32
CA ILE A 305 7.06 30.47 -17.31
C ILE A 305 7.71 30.71 -18.66
N HIS A 306 7.77 31.97 -19.14
CA HIS A 306 8.38 32.32 -20.43
C HIS A 306 9.89 32.03 -20.44
N GLU A 307 10.61 32.38 -19.39
CA GLU A 307 12.03 32.14 -19.24
C GLU A 307 12.36 30.63 -19.26
N THR A 308 11.62 29.84 -18.48
CA THR A 308 11.78 28.37 -18.40
C THR A 308 11.52 27.72 -19.77
N LEU A 309 10.43 28.11 -20.43
CA LEU A 309 10.10 27.55 -21.76
C LEU A 309 11.10 27.98 -22.83
N ALA A 310 11.65 29.20 -22.75
CA ALA A 310 12.71 29.65 -23.67
C ALA A 310 13.99 28.82 -23.53
N GLN A 311 14.29 28.29 -22.33
CA GLN A 311 15.39 27.38 -22.05
C GLN A 311 15.06 25.93 -22.42
N LYS A 312 13.88 25.64 -23.00
CA LYS A 312 13.37 24.30 -23.34
C LYS A 312 13.19 23.41 -22.10
N GLU A 313 13.00 23.98 -20.96
CA GLU A 313 12.68 23.31 -19.71
C GLU A 313 11.17 23.18 -19.50
N GLN A 314 10.74 22.44 -18.48
CA GLN A 314 9.35 22.14 -18.21
C GLN A 314 8.82 22.96 -17.05
N VAL A 315 7.54 23.34 -17.11
CA VAL A 315 6.82 24.06 -16.07
C VAL A 315 5.69 23.18 -15.53
N ILE A 316 5.58 23.07 -14.21
CA ILE A 316 4.45 22.44 -13.54
C ILE A 316 3.65 23.52 -12.84
N LEU A 317 2.36 23.67 -13.22
CA LEU A 317 1.44 24.56 -12.55
C LEU A 317 0.56 23.76 -11.59
N PHE A 318 0.59 24.11 -10.32
CA PHE A 318 -0.26 23.51 -9.30
C PHE A 318 -1.30 24.52 -8.83
N GLN A 319 -2.57 24.18 -8.96
CA GLN A 319 -3.68 24.95 -8.44
C GLN A 319 -4.45 24.14 -7.39
N ASN A 320 -4.37 24.56 -6.14
CA ASN A 320 -5.10 23.92 -5.04
C ASN A 320 -6.56 24.39 -4.98
N ARG A 321 -7.33 24.07 -6.04
CA ARG A 321 -8.75 24.42 -6.13
C ARG A 321 -9.53 23.30 -6.82
N ARG A 322 -10.61 22.85 -6.20
CA ARG A 322 -11.54 21.90 -6.82
C ARG A 322 -12.65 22.68 -7.52
N GLY A 323 -12.90 22.37 -8.79
CA GLY A 323 -13.95 22.96 -9.62
C GLY A 323 -13.43 23.96 -10.65
N PHE A 324 -14.30 24.30 -11.59
CA PHE A 324 -14.06 25.38 -12.56
C PHE A 324 -14.24 26.73 -11.87
N ALA A 325 -13.41 27.69 -12.24
CA ALA A 325 -13.55 29.07 -11.79
C ALA A 325 -14.68 29.75 -12.55
#